data_f43ce066764fb62735f4abf3d7ccaa95
#
_entry.id   f43ce066764fb62735f4abf3d7ccaa95
#
_cell.length_a   1.000
_cell.length_b   1.000
_cell.length_c   1.000
_cell.angle_alpha   90.00
_cell.angle_beta   90.00
_cell.angle_gamma   90.00
#
_symmetry.space_group_name_H-M   'P 1'
#
loop_
_entity.id
_entity.type
_entity.pdbx_description
1 polymer ?
#
loop_
_entity_poly.entity_id
_entity_poly.type
_entity_poly.pdbx_seq_one_letter_code
_entity_poly.pdbx_strand_id
1 'polypeptide(L)'
;MEVINQRTDEIFQCNVTFQTSTKPMDTDEAFDFEGLQSVGRKCLKEKDHDKFISFNELSISDFPEPYRHLNFLTLARSLGDLVVKIELSKTSPDRPNNFPRYCRFGTGKITFSKIIKGTKSRHCICRDCRTSSEPQTEWAEIKVTTAAHVIFNLFEAENAVCILHFNQKDATNIVTLKGKDTEIVSVNNDRSTVIFVTHDIKLASTLRKSIYFFKRQHTKIFNEFNILADHKLAILISHPHGEPKQVSLGTYTKTEIDGKRFKDKVYTKYTYDLHSCPGSSGAPLYFLGKKDVWSLHPHSCSTSNGNAGNIVSTGHSSTEWGKV
;
A
#
# COMPACT_ATOMS: atom_id res chain seq x y z
N MET A 1 -23.13 -15.36 -20.59
CA MET A 1 -21.97 -15.29 -21.49
C MET A 1 -22.24 -14.13 -22.44
N GLU A 2 -21.75 -12.97 -22.10
CA GLU A 2 -21.60 -11.88 -23.06
C GLU A 2 -20.44 -11.02 -22.57
N VAL A 3 -19.39 -11.07 -23.37
CA VAL A 3 -18.19 -10.27 -23.26
C VAL A 3 -18.56 -8.87 -23.70
N ILE A 4 -18.59 -7.91 -22.81
CA ILE A 4 -18.61 -6.50 -23.20
C ILE A 4 -17.17 -6.03 -23.24
N ASN A 5 -16.58 -6.23 -24.41
CA ASN A 5 -15.44 -5.48 -24.89
C ASN A 5 -15.93 -4.14 -25.44
N GLN A 6 -15.10 -3.14 -25.30
CA GLN A 6 -15.09 -1.79 -25.88
C GLN A 6 -15.55 -0.66 -24.96
N ARG A 7 -14.54 -0.04 -24.33
CA ARG A 7 -14.20 1.36 -24.64
C ARG A 7 -12.76 1.61 -24.21
N THR A 8 -11.95 1.76 -25.21
CA THR A 8 -10.62 2.37 -25.23
C THR A 8 -10.67 3.77 -24.64
N ASP A 9 -9.53 4.09 -23.98
CA ASP A 9 -8.87 5.39 -23.98
C ASP A 9 -9.29 6.38 -22.92
N GLU A 10 -8.60 6.30 -21.89
CA GLU A 10 -7.65 7.26 -21.31
C GLU A 10 -6.95 6.54 -20.18
N ILE A 11 -5.87 5.87 -20.56
CA ILE A 11 -4.92 5.29 -19.62
C ILE A 11 -4.29 6.50 -18.92
N PHE A 12 -4.66 6.72 -17.66
CA PHE A 12 -3.92 7.64 -16.80
C PHE A 12 -2.50 7.07 -16.67
N GLN A 13 -1.63 7.55 -17.55
CA GLN A 13 -0.21 7.32 -17.44
C GLN A 13 0.23 7.91 -16.10
N CYS A 14 0.53 7.07 -15.14
CA CYS A 14 1.54 7.39 -14.16
C CYS A 14 2.84 7.54 -14.95
N ASN A 15 3.05 8.73 -15.49
CA ASN A 15 4.31 9.07 -16.11
C ASN A 15 5.35 9.17 -14.98
N VAL A 16 5.87 8.02 -14.59
CA VAL A 16 7.23 7.95 -14.11
C VAL A 16 8.04 8.25 -15.36
N THR A 17 8.32 9.52 -15.61
CA THR A 17 9.25 9.93 -16.66
C THR A 17 10.63 9.44 -16.23
N PHE A 18 10.93 8.19 -16.57
CA PHE A 18 12.30 7.82 -16.80
C PHE A 18 12.70 8.64 -18.03
N GLN A 19 13.63 9.56 -17.87
CA GLN A 19 14.31 10.16 -19.02
C GLN A 19 14.94 9.01 -19.79
N THR A 20 14.26 8.52 -20.80
CA THR A 20 14.85 7.68 -21.82
C THR A 20 15.81 8.59 -22.57
N SER A 21 17.09 8.46 -22.30
CA SER A 21 18.10 8.91 -23.25
C SER A 21 17.82 8.20 -24.57
N THR A 22 17.70 8.95 -25.66
CA THR A 22 17.43 8.48 -27.02
C THR A 22 18.65 7.76 -27.65
N LYS A 23 19.41 6.98 -26.89
CA LYS A 23 20.37 6.01 -27.41
C LYS A 23 19.71 4.63 -27.38
N PRO A 24 19.79 3.83 -28.47
CA PRO A 24 19.39 2.45 -28.42
C PRO A 24 20.20 1.79 -27.30
N MET A 25 19.54 1.36 -26.23
CA MET A 25 20.17 0.59 -25.18
C MET A 25 20.40 -0.82 -25.69
N ASP A 26 21.64 -1.28 -25.59
CA ASP A 26 21.96 -2.69 -25.71
C ASP A 26 21.05 -3.51 -24.79
N THR A 27 20.55 -4.61 -25.32
CA THR A 27 19.44 -5.40 -24.78
C THR A 27 19.76 -6.20 -23.50
N ASP A 28 20.93 -6.00 -22.88
CA ASP A 28 21.42 -6.79 -21.76
C ASP A 28 21.51 -6.06 -20.42
N GLU A 29 21.19 -4.78 -20.33
CA GLU A 29 21.04 -4.12 -19.03
C GLU A 29 19.61 -4.27 -18.50
N ALA A 30 19.30 -5.46 -17.98
CA ALA A 30 18.17 -5.67 -17.11
C ALA A 30 18.28 -4.70 -15.92
N PHE A 31 17.34 -3.77 -15.79
CA PHE A 31 17.22 -2.92 -14.61
C PHE A 31 16.88 -3.79 -13.41
N ASP A 32 17.92 -4.31 -12.78
CA ASP A 32 17.83 -5.07 -11.55
C ASP A 32 17.52 -4.08 -10.42
N PHE A 33 16.32 -4.14 -9.84
CA PHE A 33 15.96 -3.28 -8.72
C PHE A 33 16.79 -3.60 -7.46
N GLU A 34 17.37 -4.80 -7.35
CA GLU A 34 18.46 -5.09 -6.42
C GLU A 34 19.74 -4.33 -6.81
N GLY A 35 19.96 -4.12 -8.11
CA GLY A 35 21.04 -3.29 -8.62
C GLY A 35 20.93 -1.82 -8.28
N LEU A 36 19.76 -1.28 -7.93
CA LEU A 36 19.64 0.09 -7.43
C LEU A 36 20.28 0.25 -6.03
N GLN A 37 20.29 -0.78 -5.21
CA GLN A 37 21.02 -0.78 -3.95
C GLN A 37 22.51 -1.17 -4.15
N SER A 38 22.81 -2.08 -5.09
CA SER A 38 24.16 -2.59 -5.30
C SER A 38 25.02 -1.74 -6.25
N VAL A 39 24.45 -0.87 -7.06
CA VAL A 39 25.18 -0.09 -8.11
C VAL A 39 25.29 1.40 -7.79
N GLY A 40 24.99 1.85 -6.56
CA GLY A 40 25.22 3.24 -6.16
C GLY A 40 24.43 4.29 -6.97
N ARG A 41 23.37 3.89 -7.67
CA ARG A 41 22.46 4.85 -8.34
C ARG A 41 21.66 5.58 -7.29
N LYS A 42 21.94 6.87 -7.18
CA LYS A 42 21.25 7.76 -6.25
C LYS A 42 19.75 7.85 -6.58
N CYS A 43 18.91 7.80 -5.55
CA CYS A 43 17.49 8.09 -5.70
C CYS A 43 17.32 9.51 -6.25
N LEU A 44 16.48 9.69 -7.27
CA LEU A 44 16.21 11.03 -7.82
C LEU A 44 15.61 11.99 -6.77
N LYS A 45 15.09 11.44 -5.68
CA LYS A 45 14.51 12.16 -4.54
C LYS A 45 15.40 12.11 -3.29
N GLU A 46 16.69 11.84 -3.44
CA GLU A 46 17.64 11.73 -2.31
C GLU A 46 17.61 12.95 -1.38
N LYS A 47 17.39 14.14 -1.94
CA LYS A 47 17.27 15.40 -1.19
C LYS A 47 16.09 15.44 -0.19
N ASP A 48 15.13 14.55 -0.36
CA ASP A 48 13.92 14.50 0.47
C ASP A 48 13.95 13.31 1.45
N HIS A 49 15.05 12.55 1.50
CA HIS A 49 15.15 11.41 2.40
C HIS A 49 15.22 11.81 3.87
N ASP A 50 15.72 12.99 4.18
CA ASP A 50 15.75 13.58 5.52
C ASP A 50 14.36 13.98 6.05
N LYS A 51 13.37 14.04 5.17
CA LYS A 51 11.99 14.36 5.52
C LYS A 51 11.15 13.15 5.92
N PHE A 52 11.69 11.94 5.77
CA PHE A 52 11.06 10.74 6.32
C PHE A 52 11.32 10.64 7.81
N ILE A 53 10.28 10.29 8.56
CA ILE A 53 10.34 10.04 10.00
C ILE A 53 10.39 8.53 10.21
N SER A 54 11.40 8.03 10.93
CA SER A 54 11.41 6.61 11.34
C SER A 54 10.15 6.28 12.14
N PHE A 55 9.47 5.19 11.80
CA PHE A 55 8.23 4.82 12.49
C PHE A 55 8.40 4.64 13.99
N ASN A 56 9.55 4.12 14.45
CA ASN A 56 9.84 3.95 15.85
C ASN A 56 10.07 5.28 16.58
N GLU A 57 10.56 6.30 15.88
CA GLU A 57 10.89 7.62 16.42
C GLU A 57 9.71 8.60 16.36
N LEU A 58 8.65 8.27 15.61
CA LEU A 58 7.48 9.14 15.47
C LEU A 58 6.96 9.62 16.83
N SER A 59 6.86 10.93 16.98
CA SER A 59 6.49 11.62 18.23
C SER A 59 5.37 12.65 17.97
N ILE A 60 4.85 13.23 19.04
CA ILE A 60 3.80 14.26 18.94
C ILE A 60 4.35 15.54 18.29
N SER A 61 5.63 15.85 18.50
CA SER A 61 6.27 17.06 17.97
C SER A 61 6.44 17.03 16.45
N ASP A 62 6.41 15.86 15.81
CA ASP A 62 6.53 15.73 14.35
C ASP A 62 5.28 16.17 13.62
N PHE A 63 4.14 16.18 14.30
CA PHE A 63 2.89 16.64 13.68
C PHE A 63 2.87 18.16 13.55
N PRO A 64 2.23 18.71 12.47
CA PRO A 64 1.96 20.13 12.36
C PRO A 64 1.18 20.65 13.59
N GLU A 65 1.36 21.91 13.95
CA GLU A 65 0.81 22.51 15.19
C GLU A 65 -0.64 22.15 15.53
N PRO A 66 -1.64 22.26 14.63
CA PRO A 66 -3.02 21.94 15.00
C PRO A 66 -3.24 20.46 15.38
N TYR A 67 -2.27 19.58 15.04
CA TYR A 67 -2.36 18.13 15.20
C TYR A 67 -1.37 17.56 16.21
N ARG A 68 -0.67 18.40 16.97
CA ARG A 68 0.24 17.98 18.06
C ARG A 68 -0.54 17.46 19.26
N HIS A 69 -1.19 16.33 19.08
CA HIS A 69 -2.03 15.71 20.07
C HIS A 69 -1.83 14.19 20.11
N LEU A 70 -1.89 13.60 21.30
CA LEU A 70 -1.69 12.16 21.51
C LEU A 70 -2.62 11.29 20.64
N ASN A 71 -3.83 11.77 20.35
CA ASN A 71 -4.78 11.02 19.53
C ASN A 71 -4.27 10.80 18.11
N PHE A 72 -3.60 11.79 17.49
CA PHE A 72 -3.00 11.64 16.16
C PHE A 72 -1.80 10.71 16.17
N LEU A 73 -0.93 10.80 17.17
CA LEU A 73 0.17 9.85 17.34
C LEU A 73 -0.36 8.41 17.49
N THR A 74 -1.37 8.23 18.34
CA THR A 74 -1.99 6.91 18.56
C THR A 74 -2.64 6.37 17.28
N LEU A 75 -3.30 7.24 16.50
CA LEU A 75 -3.86 6.88 15.20
C LEU A 75 -2.75 6.44 14.23
N ALA A 76 -1.70 7.25 14.06
CA ALA A 76 -0.61 6.94 13.14
C ALA A 76 0.11 5.64 13.53
N ARG A 77 0.39 5.43 14.82
CA ARG A 77 0.98 4.18 15.31
C ARG A 77 0.07 2.98 15.05
N SER A 78 -1.23 3.12 15.34
CA SER A 78 -2.20 2.03 15.07
C SER A 78 -2.38 1.73 13.58
N LEU A 79 -2.23 2.72 12.69
CA LEU A 79 -2.16 2.51 11.25
C LEU A 79 -0.87 1.78 10.87
N GLY A 80 0.27 2.24 11.40
CA GLY A 80 1.57 1.66 11.12
C GLY A 80 1.71 0.20 11.54
N ASP A 81 1.01 -0.22 12.61
CA ASP A 81 0.95 -1.63 13.02
C ASP A 81 0.27 -2.54 11.97
N LEU A 82 -0.51 -1.95 11.07
CA LEU A 82 -1.17 -2.65 9.97
C LEU A 82 -0.42 -2.51 8.64
N VAL A 83 0.61 -1.67 8.57
CA VAL A 83 1.42 -1.48 7.37
C VAL A 83 2.50 -2.55 7.30
N VAL A 84 2.64 -3.13 6.12
CA VAL A 84 3.54 -4.23 5.83
C VAL A 84 4.37 -3.96 4.59
N LYS A 85 5.60 -4.47 4.56
CA LYS A 85 6.40 -4.55 3.35
C LYS A 85 5.92 -5.74 2.52
N ILE A 86 5.85 -5.56 1.21
CA ILE A 86 5.58 -6.63 0.25
C ILE A 86 6.84 -6.85 -0.56
N GLU A 87 7.28 -8.09 -0.69
CA GLU A 87 8.34 -8.49 -1.60
C GLU A 87 7.82 -9.47 -2.63
N LEU A 88 8.26 -9.31 -3.87
CA LEU A 88 7.87 -10.11 -5.00
C LEU A 88 9.12 -10.81 -5.57
N SER A 89 9.13 -12.14 -5.53
CA SER A 89 10.26 -12.93 -6.04
C SER A 89 10.23 -13.10 -7.56
N LYS A 90 9.03 -13.04 -8.16
CA LYS A 90 8.83 -13.18 -9.61
C LYS A 90 7.71 -12.27 -10.09
N THR A 91 7.94 -11.54 -11.16
CA THR A 91 6.91 -10.76 -11.85
C THR A 91 6.24 -11.59 -12.94
N SER A 92 4.97 -11.33 -13.17
CA SER A 92 4.21 -12.01 -14.22
C SER A 92 4.65 -11.56 -15.62
N PRO A 93 4.77 -12.47 -16.58
CA PRO A 93 5.00 -12.10 -17.98
C PRO A 93 3.81 -11.32 -18.58
N ASP A 94 2.61 -11.51 -18.02
CA ASP A 94 1.37 -10.88 -18.49
C ASP A 94 1.14 -9.48 -17.91
N ARG A 95 2.16 -8.89 -17.28
CA ARG A 95 2.06 -7.53 -16.75
C ARG A 95 1.70 -6.54 -17.84
N PRO A 96 0.75 -5.61 -17.59
CA PRO A 96 0.49 -4.50 -18.49
C PRO A 96 1.76 -3.70 -18.79
N ASN A 97 1.92 -3.23 -20.03
CA ASN A 97 3.13 -2.49 -20.44
C ASN A 97 3.35 -1.18 -19.67
N ASN A 98 2.30 -0.61 -19.12
CA ASN A 98 2.35 0.60 -18.29
C ASN A 98 2.72 0.33 -16.83
N PHE A 99 2.83 -0.95 -16.42
CA PHE A 99 3.31 -1.30 -15.07
C PHE A 99 4.82 -1.53 -15.07
N PRO A 100 5.51 -1.18 -13.97
CA PRO A 100 6.93 -1.47 -13.83
C PRO A 100 7.19 -2.97 -13.98
N ARG A 101 8.03 -3.38 -14.91
CA ARG A 101 8.34 -4.81 -15.14
C ARG A 101 9.14 -5.43 -14.01
N TYR A 102 9.81 -4.62 -13.20
CA TYR A 102 10.75 -5.04 -12.17
C TYR A 102 10.37 -4.48 -10.78
N CYS A 103 9.07 -4.45 -10.46
CA CYS A 103 8.64 -4.10 -9.11
C CYS A 103 8.90 -5.28 -8.18
N ARG A 104 9.95 -5.24 -7.36
CA ARG A 104 10.28 -6.34 -6.43
C ARG A 104 9.78 -6.11 -5.02
N PHE A 105 9.43 -4.89 -4.66
CA PHE A 105 8.87 -4.56 -3.36
C PHE A 105 7.90 -3.39 -3.45
N GLY A 106 7.05 -3.35 -2.47
CA GLY A 106 6.06 -2.31 -2.26
C GLY A 106 5.58 -2.32 -0.82
N THR A 107 4.54 -1.56 -0.59
CA THR A 107 3.88 -1.45 0.71
C THR A 107 2.44 -1.93 0.60
N GLY A 108 1.90 -2.48 1.67
CA GLY A 108 0.51 -2.83 1.78
C GLY A 108 -0.06 -2.54 3.16
N LYS A 109 -1.39 -2.61 3.26
CA LYS A 109 -2.10 -2.49 4.54
C LYS A 109 -2.93 -3.72 4.81
N ILE A 110 -2.79 -4.30 5.99
CA ILE A 110 -3.67 -5.36 6.49
C ILE A 110 -5.06 -4.77 6.72
N THR A 111 -6.06 -5.33 6.03
CA THR A 111 -7.44 -4.87 6.08
C THR A 111 -8.39 -5.86 6.74
N PHE A 112 -8.01 -7.13 6.75
CA PHE A 112 -8.84 -8.20 7.28
C PHE A 112 -8.01 -9.38 7.77
N SER A 113 -8.50 -10.06 8.81
CA SER A 113 -7.93 -11.30 9.35
C SER A 113 -9.07 -12.23 9.71
N LYS A 114 -9.07 -13.45 9.14
CA LYS A 114 -10.09 -14.47 9.37
C LYS A 114 -9.45 -15.81 9.70
N ILE A 115 -9.75 -16.32 10.89
CA ILE A 115 -9.39 -17.68 11.30
C ILE A 115 -10.41 -18.65 10.68
N ILE A 116 -9.90 -19.73 10.11
CA ILE A 116 -10.69 -20.78 9.46
C ILE A 116 -10.37 -22.08 10.18
N LYS A 117 -11.43 -22.73 10.64
CA LYS A 117 -11.37 -24.09 11.18
C LYS A 117 -11.94 -25.03 10.15
N GLY A 118 -11.11 -25.89 9.64
CA GLY A 118 -11.46 -26.89 8.65
C GLY A 118 -11.59 -28.28 9.27
N THR A 119 -11.53 -29.29 8.42
CA THR A 119 -11.54 -30.68 8.71
C THR A 119 -10.47 -31.39 7.89
N LYS A 120 -10.29 -32.70 8.06
CA LYS A 120 -9.38 -33.49 7.20
C LYS A 120 -9.70 -33.37 5.72
N SER A 121 -10.99 -33.25 5.37
CA SER A 121 -11.44 -33.04 3.97
C SER A 121 -11.40 -31.58 3.52
N ARG A 122 -11.31 -30.63 4.44
CA ARG A 122 -11.20 -29.19 4.17
C ARG A 122 -10.04 -28.60 4.97
N HIS A 123 -8.87 -28.63 4.41
CA HIS A 123 -7.63 -28.16 5.01
C HIS A 123 -7.06 -26.92 4.29
N CYS A 124 -6.01 -26.35 4.84
CA CYS A 124 -5.32 -25.24 4.25
C CYS A 124 -4.73 -25.63 2.88
N ILE A 125 -4.92 -24.79 1.88
CA ILE A 125 -4.42 -24.98 0.52
C ILE A 125 -3.24 -24.04 0.18
N CYS A 126 -2.54 -23.49 1.19
CA CYS A 126 -1.32 -22.73 0.92
C CYS A 126 -0.26 -23.63 0.29
N ARG A 127 0.77 -23.02 -0.30
CA ARG A 127 1.83 -23.74 -1.02
C ARG A 127 2.43 -24.89 -0.19
N ASP A 128 2.68 -24.66 1.08
CA ASP A 128 3.28 -25.68 1.96
C ASP A 128 2.31 -26.83 2.28
N CYS A 129 1.03 -26.50 2.52
CA CYS A 129 0.01 -27.52 2.81
C CYS A 129 -0.38 -28.34 1.57
N ARG A 130 -0.31 -27.77 0.36
CA ARG A 130 -0.59 -28.52 -0.89
C ARG A 130 0.37 -29.69 -1.12
N THR A 131 1.58 -29.59 -0.61
CA THR A 131 2.62 -30.63 -0.75
C THR A 131 2.84 -31.45 0.52
N SER A 132 2.10 -31.15 1.60
CA SER A 132 2.21 -31.83 2.87
C SER A 132 1.32 -33.09 2.94
N SER A 133 1.81 -34.17 3.51
CA SER A 133 1.01 -35.35 3.86
C SER A 133 0.03 -35.06 5.02
N GLU A 134 0.34 -34.02 5.82
CA GLU A 134 -0.46 -33.61 6.98
C GLU A 134 -0.76 -32.10 6.90
N PRO A 135 -1.64 -31.66 5.97
CA PRO A 135 -1.97 -30.26 5.83
C PRO A 135 -2.71 -29.74 7.05
N GLN A 136 -2.46 -28.48 7.40
CA GLN A 136 -3.08 -27.84 8.55
C GLN A 136 -4.59 -27.70 8.37
N THR A 137 -5.33 -28.07 9.40
CA THR A 137 -6.81 -27.93 9.44
C THR A 137 -7.27 -26.63 10.10
N GLU A 138 -6.37 -25.91 10.77
CA GLU A 138 -6.64 -24.57 11.29
C GLU A 138 -5.62 -23.59 10.73
N TRP A 139 -6.10 -22.50 10.11
CA TRP A 139 -5.27 -21.46 9.50
C TRP A 139 -5.99 -20.13 9.54
N ALA A 140 -5.29 -19.07 9.17
CA ALA A 140 -5.91 -17.77 8.96
C ALA A 140 -5.56 -17.18 7.60
N GLU A 141 -6.53 -16.48 7.02
CA GLU A 141 -6.38 -15.65 5.84
C GLU A 141 -6.26 -14.18 6.25
N ILE A 142 -5.21 -13.54 5.79
CA ILE A 142 -4.89 -12.14 6.04
C ILE A 142 -5.00 -11.41 4.72
N LYS A 143 -5.96 -10.46 4.60
CA LYS A 143 -6.09 -9.64 3.40
C LYS A 143 -5.25 -8.39 3.54
N VAL A 144 -4.44 -8.15 2.53
CA VAL A 144 -3.58 -6.98 2.40
C VAL A 144 -4.00 -6.21 1.15
N THR A 145 -4.34 -4.94 1.30
CA THR A 145 -4.58 -4.03 0.18
C THR A 145 -3.26 -3.36 -0.19
N THR A 146 -2.97 -3.31 -1.49
CA THR A 146 -1.80 -2.67 -2.09
C THR A 146 -2.17 -2.09 -3.46
N ALA A 147 -1.20 -1.56 -4.21
CA ALA A 147 -1.40 -1.13 -5.59
C ALA A 147 -1.37 -2.33 -6.56
N ALA A 148 -2.13 -2.24 -7.65
CA ALA A 148 -2.15 -3.31 -8.66
C ALA A 148 -0.81 -3.42 -9.39
N HIS A 149 -0.07 -2.32 -9.56
CA HIS A 149 1.28 -2.38 -10.12
C HIS A 149 2.32 -2.98 -9.17
N VAL A 150 2.01 -3.21 -7.89
CA VAL A 150 2.83 -3.99 -6.94
C VAL A 150 2.53 -5.47 -7.07
N ILE A 151 1.25 -5.88 -7.02
CA ILE A 151 0.82 -7.26 -7.25
C ILE A 151 -0.37 -7.25 -8.21
N PHE A 152 -0.12 -7.72 -9.42
CA PHE A 152 -1.04 -7.61 -10.55
C PHE A 152 -2.01 -8.79 -10.66
N ASN A 153 -1.57 -10.01 -10.41
CA ASN A 153 -2.36 -11.21 -10.63
C ASN A 153 -2.04 -12.35 -9.65
N LEU A 154 -2.71 -13.48 -9.82
CA LEU A 154 -2.52 -14.67 -8.99
C LEU A 154 -1.07 -15.18 -9.02
N PHE A 155 -0.43 -15.19 -10.19
CA PHE A 155 0.97 -15.63 -10.30
C PHE A 155 1.88 -14.81 -9.39
N GLU A 156 1.72 -13.49 -9.38
CA GLU A 156 2.51 -12.61 -8.51
C GLU A 156 2.12 -12.77 -7.03
N ALA A 157 0.84 -12.94 -6.73
CA ALA A 157 0.40 -13.17 -5.37
C ALA A 157 1.02 -14.45 -4.77
N GLU A 158 1.07 -15.55 -5.53
CA GLU A 158 1.70 -16.81 -5.08
C GLU A 158 3.24 -16.71 -4.95
N ASN A 159 3.86 -15.74 -5.62
CA ASN A 159 5.30 -15.46 -5.54
C ASN A 159 5.63 -14.26 -4.63
N ALA A 160 4.64 -13.74 -3.91
CA ALA A 160 4.81 -12.63 -2.97
C ALA A 160 4.93 -13.11 -1.54
N VAL A 161 5.66 -12.33 -0.76
CA VAL A 161 5.68 -12.41 0.71
C VAL A 161 5.29 -11.05 1.31
N CYS A 162 4.65 -11.12 2.45
CA CYS A 162 4.26 -9.97 3.26
C CYS A 162 5.07 -10.01 4.55
N ILE A 163 5.79 -8.94 4.83
CA ILE A 163 6.71 -8.82 5.97
C ILE A 163 6.13 -7.84 6.97
N LEU A 164 5.81 -8.34 8.16
CA LEU A 164 5.27 -7.59 9.28
C LEU A 164 6.41 -7.15 10.22
N HIS A 165 6.18 -6.06 10.94
CA HIS A 165 7.06 -5.54 12.00
C HIS A 165 8.46 -5.13 11.53
N PHE A 166 8.66 -4.92 10.24
CA PHE A 166 9.94 -4.41 9.71
C PHE A 166 10.04 -2.90 9.96
N ASN A 167 10.25 -2.53 11.22
CA ASN A 167 10.34 -1.13 11.68
C ASN A 167 11.78 -0.62 11.78
N GLN A 168 12.76 -1.54 11.84
CA GLN A 168 14.20 -1.26 11.90
C GLN A 168 14.97 -2.42 11.29
N LYS A 169 16.23 -2.19 10.87
CA LYS A 169 17.04 -3.18 10.13
C LYS A 169 17.36 -4.44 10.96
N ASP A 170 17.55 -4.26 12.25
CA ASP A 170 17.88 -5.31 13.23
C ASP A 170 16.64 -5.84 13.97
N ALA A 171 15.44 -5.63 13.44
CA ALA A 171 14.22 -6.12 14.04
C ALA A 171 14.23 -7.65 14.16
N THR A 172 14.07 -8.17 15.38
CA THR A 172 14.09 -9.61 15.69
C THR A 172 12.70 -10.25 15.66
N ASN A 173 11.64 -9.44 15.62
CA ASN A 173 10.24 -9.86 15.66
C ASN A 173 9.57 -9.84 14.27
N ILE A 174 10.35 -9.89 13.21
CA ILE A 174 9.84 -9.94 11.83
C ILE A 174 9.05 -11.21 11.61
N VAL A 175 7.87 -11.06 11.02
CA VAL A 175 7.02 -12.19 10.62
C VAL A 175 6.79 -12.11 9.11
N THR A 176 6.99 -13.23 8.42
CA THR A 176 6.78 -13.34 6.97
C THR A 176 5.57 -14.23 6.68
N LEU A 177 4.64 -13.72 5.87
CA LEU A 177 3.49 -14.47 5.39
C LEU A 177 3.64 -14.72 3.90
N LYS A 178 3.25 -15.93 3.44
CA LYS A 178 3.26 -16.30 2.02
C LYS A 178 1.93 -15.95 1.37
N GLY A 179 2.01 -15.39 0.17
CA GLY A 179 0.83 -15.10 -0.62
C GLY A 179 0.18 -16.37 -1.16
N LYS A 180 -1.14 -16.32 -1.33
CA LYS A 180 -1.96 -17.46 -1.75
C LYS A 180 -2.83 -17.12 -2.95
N ASP A 181 -3.44 -15.93 -2.93
CA ASP A 181 -4.50 -15.59 -3.87
C ASP A 181 -4.69 -14.08 -3.99
N THR A 182 -5.44 -13.65 -4.98
CA THR A 182 -5.95 -12.28 -5.12
C THR A 182 -7.48 -12.30 -5.02
N GLU A 183 -8.05 -11.37 -4.26
CA GLU A 183 -9.50 -11.22 -4.16
C GLU A 183 -10.02 -10.18 -5.15
N ILE A 184 -9.30 -9.06 -5.28
CA ILE A 184 -9.66 -7.93 -6.12
C ILE A 184 -8.38 -7.45 -6.79
N VAL A 185 -8.42 -7.33 -8.12
CA VAL A 185 -7.41 -6.60 -8.88
C VAL A 185 -8.13 -5.63 -9.80
N SER A 186 -7.85 -4.35 -9.66
CA SER A 186 -8.37 -3.30 -10.50
C SER A 186 -7.20 -2.50 -11.06
N VAL A 187 -6.87 -2.77 -12.31
CA VAL A 187 -5.77 -2.08 -13.03
C VAL A 187 -6.09 -0.61 -13.19
N ASN A 188 -7.32 -0.28 -13.56
CA ASN A 188 -7.76 1.11 -13.79
C ASN A 188 -7.72 1.99 -12.51
N ASN A 189 -7.85 1.37 -11.35
CA ASN A 189 -7.79 2.07 -10.06
C ASN A 189 -6.49 1.81 -9.32
N ASP A 190 -5.56 1.13 -9.97
CA ASP A 190 -4.27 0.71 -9.42
C ASP A 190 -4.40 0.12 -8.01
N ARG A 191 -5.34 -0.80 -7.83
CA ARG A 191 -5.65 -1.41 -6.53
C ARG A 191 -5.69 -2.93 -6.61
N SER A 192 -5.03 -3.57 -5.66
CA SER A 192 -5.06 -5.01 -5.47
C SER A 192 -5.35 -5.37 -4.01
N THR A 193 -6.06 -6.46 -3.80
CA THR A 193 -6.23 -7.10 -2.49
C THR A 193 -5.73 -8.51 -2.57
N VAL A 194 -4.68 -8.79 -1.83
CA VAL A 194 -3.96 -10.06 -1.82
C VAL A 194 -4.29 -10.83 -0.54
N ILE A 195 -4.44 -12.13 -0.65
CA ILE A 195 -4.67 -13.04 0.47
C ILE A 195 -3.35 -13.72 0.82
N PHE A 196 -2.88 -13.48 2.03
CA PHE A 196 -1.76 -14.17 2.65
C PHE A 196 -2.27 -15.19 3.67
N VAL A 197 -1.47 -16.20 3.97
CA VAL A 197 -1.85 -17.28 4.89
C VAL A 197 -0.86 -17.37 6.04
N THR A 198 -1.40 -17.64 7.22
CA THR A 198 -0.62 -18.04 8.40
C THR A 198 -1.28 -19.20 9.14
N HIS A 199 -0.46 -20.05 9.74
CA HIS A 199 -0.90 -21.08 10.69
C HIS A 199 -0.75 -20.61 12.14
N ASP A 200 -0.19 -19.42 12.35
CA ASP A 200 -0.15 -18.78 13.67
C ASP A 200 -1.48 -18.07 13.96
N ILE A 201 -2.33 -18.77 14.70
CA ILE A 201 -3.66 -18.29 15.10
C ILE A 201 -3.59 -17.15 16.11
N LYS A 202 -2.51 -17.10 16.93
CA LYS A 202 -2.29 -16.01 17.88
C LYS A 202 -1.97 -14.71 17.13
N LEU A 203 -1.09 -14.79 16.13
CA LEU A 203 -0.81 -13.66 15.23
C LEU A 203 -2.09 -13.17 14.57
N ALA A 204 -2.87 -14.07 13.96
CA ALA A 204 -4.12 -13.72 13.29
C ALA A 204 -5.12 -13.00 14.23
N SER A 205 -5.23 -13.48 15.47
CA SER A 205 -6.07 -12.86 16.50
C SER A 205 -5.55 -11.47 16.89
N THR A 206 -4.24 -11.29 17.00
CA THR A 206 -3.61 -10.01 17.29
C THR A 206 -3.85 -9.01 16.15
N LEU A 207 -3.64 -9.41 14.90
CA LEU A 207 -3.91 -8.57 13.74
C LEU A 207 -5.38 -8.14 13.68
N ARG A 208 -6.30 -9.05 14.00
CA ARG A 208 -7.72 -8.70 14.10
C ARG A 208 -7.99 -7.63 15.15
N LYS A 209 -7.36 -7.72 16.32
CA LYS A 209 -7.47 -6.70 17.39
C LYS A 209 -6.88 -5.35 16.92
N SER A 210 -5.73 -5.36 16.25
CA SER A 210 -5.10 -4.15 15.71
C SER A 210 -5.99 -3.46 14.67
N ILE A 211 -6.66 -4.22 13.79
CA ILE A 211 -7.64 -3.68 12.84
C ILE A 211 -8.79 -2.96 13.56
N TYR A 212 -9.35 -3.59 14.61
CA TYR A 212 -10.42 -2.96 15.40
C TYR A 212 -9.93 -1.73 16.16
N PHE A 213 -8.74 -1.80 16.72
CA PHE A 213 -8.14 -0.67 17.44
C PHE A 213 -7.94 0.53 16.52
N PHE A 214 -7.35 0.32 15.34
CA PHE A 214 -7.20 1.39 14.34
C PHE A 214 -8.54 2.03 13.96
N LYS A 215 -9.57 1.21 13.69
CA LYS A 215 -10.92 1.74 13.39
C LYS A 215 -11.48 2.59 14.51
N ARG A 216 -11.32 2.15 15.75
CA ARG A 216 -11.77 2.90 16.92
C ARG A 216 -11.05 4.24 17.03
N GLN A 217 -9.73 4.27 16.82
CA GLN A 217 -8.95 5.52 16.83
C GLN A 217 -9.40 6.46 15.71
N HIS A 218 -9.60 5.94 14.52
CA HIS A 218 -10.12 6.74 13.41
C HIS A 218 -11.49 7.34 13.74
N THR A 219 -12.45 6.53 14.20
CA THR A 219 -13.80 7.03 14.56
C THR A 219 -13.72 8.12 15.62
N LYS A 220 -12.85 7.94 16.61
CA LYS A 220 -12.63 8.96 17.66
C LYS A 220 -12.15 10.26 17.04
N ILE A 221 -11.09 10.23 16.23
CA ILE A 221 -10.54 11.42 15.56
C ILE A 221 -11.56 12.05 14.62
N PHE A 222 -12.24 11.23 13.82
CA PHE A 222 -13.28 11.74 12.92
C PHE A 222 -14.35 12.52 13.67
N ASN A 223 -14.84 12.03 14.80
CA ASN A 223 -15.87 12.70 15.59
C ASN A 223 -15.34 13.96 16.28
N GLU A 224 -14.09 13.95 16.75
CA GLU A 224 -13.50 15.08 17.47
C GLU A 224 -13.07 16.23 16.54
N PHE A 225 -12.57 15.91 15.34
CA PHE A 225 -11.92 16.87 14.44
C PHE A 225 -12.62 17.09 13.10
N ASN A 226 -13.75 16.43 12.83
CA ASN A 226 -14.48 16.56 11.56
C ASN A 226 -15.16 17.94 11.38
N ILE A 227 -15.29 18.71 12.44
CA ILE A 227 -16.08 19.97 12.45
C ILE A 227 -15.32 21.12 11.76
N LEU A 228 -14.01 20.97 11.56
CA LEU A 228 -13.17 22.03 11.01
C LEU A 228 -12.91 21.76 9.53
N ALA A 229 -13.64 22.42 8.65
CA ALA A 229 -13.59 22.26 7.19
C ALA A 229 -12.19 22.47 6.57
N ASP A 230 -11.26 23.07 7.32
CA ASP A 230 -9.91 23.41 6.85
C ASP A 230 -8.84 22.36 7.20
N HIS A 231 -9.21 21.27 7.86
CA HIS A 231 -8.26 20.23 8.24
C HIS A 231 -7.88 19.36 7.02
N LYS A 232 -6.62 19.47 6.62
CA LYS A 232 -6.08 18.77 5.44
C LYS A 232 -4.93 17.81 5.77
N LEU A 233 -4.77 17.40 7.05
CA LEU A 233 -3.70 16.48 7.43
C LEU A 233 -3.77 15.20 6.59
N ALA A 234 -2.63 14.84 6.02
CA ALA A 234 -2.41 13.58 5.34
C ALA A 234 -1.25 12.82 6.00
N ILE A 235 -1.38 11.51 6.12
CA ILE A 235 -0.36 10.63 6.69
C ILE A 235 -0.12 9.49 5.70
N LEU A 236 1.14 9.29 5.30
CA LEU A 236 1.60 8.15 4.53
C LEU A 236 2.56 7.34 5.40
N ILE A 237 2.31 6.04 5.51
CA ILE A 237 3.22 5.11 6.20
C ILE A 237 3.61 4.04 5.21
N SER A 238 4.91 3.92 4.93
CA SER A 238 5.41 3.11 3.82
C SER A 238 6.78 2.48 4.11
N HIS A 239 7.26 1.69 3.15
CA HIS A 239 8.59 1.09 3.12
C HIS A 239 9.37 1.63 1.90
N PRO A 240 9.80 2.92 1.92
CA PRO A 240 10.58 3.50 0.83
C PRO A 240 11.85 2.67 0.60
N HIS A 241 12.19 2.41 -0.65
CA HIS A 241 13.34 1.59 -1.06
C HIS A 241 13.35 0.15 -0.50
N GLY A 242 12.18 -0.34 -0.02
CA GLY A 242 12.10 -1.61 0.69
C GLY A 242 12.78 -1.60 2.05
N GLU A 243 13.17 -0.42 2.56
CA GLU A 243 13.79 -0.20 3.86
C GLU A 243 12.77 -0.25 5.01
N PRO A 244 13.20 -0.17 6.28
CA PRO A 244 12.32 -0.10 7.42
C PRO A 244 11.23 0.97 7.28
N LYS A 245 10.12 0.74 7.97
CA LYS A 245 8.93 1.58 7.91
C LYS A 245 9.22 3.04 8.22
N GLN A 246 8.73 3.92 7.34
CA GLN A 246 8.84 5.36 7.45
C GLN A 246 7.47 6.03 7.43
N VAL A 247 7.39 7.19 8.05
CA VAL A 247 6.20 8.04 8.09
C VAL A 247 6.50 9.34 7.35
N SER A 248 5.54 9.79 6.54
CA SER A 248 5.53 11.11 5.95
C SER A 248 4.25 11.83 6.37
N LEU A 249 4.39 13.04 6.88
CA LEU A 249 3.30 13.91 7.33
C LEU A 249 3.23 15.14 6.42
N GLY A 250 2.03 15.53 6.04
CA GLY A 250 1.80 16.68 5.17
C GLY A 250 0.33 16.95 5.01
N THR A 251 -0.05 17.52 3.86
CA THR A 251 -1.43 17.90 3.57
C THR A 251 -1.90 17.35 2.23
N TYR A 252 -3.19 17.18 2.06
CA TYR A 252 -3.77 17.00 0.74
C TYR A 252 -4.24 18.36 0.18
N THR A 253 -3.93 18.61 -1.07
CA THR A 253 -4.13 19.93 -1.70
C THR A 253 -5.35 19.96 -2.60
N LYS A 254 -5.67 18.84 -3.23
CA LYS A 254 -6.76 18.75 -4.20
C LYS A 254 -7.49 17.42 -4.10
N THR A 255 -8.79 17.47 -4.30
CA THR A 255 -9.66 16.31 -4.43
C THR A 255 -10.42 16.44 -5.75
N GLU A 256 -10.28 15.46 -6.62
CA GLU A 256 -10.99 15.39 -7.90
C GLU A 256 -11.92 14.18 -7.88
N ILE A 257 -13.17 14.40 -8.27
CA ILE A 257 -14.15 13.33 -8.44
C ILE A 257 -14.14 12.96 -9.92
N ASP A 258 -13.76 11.72 -10.23
CA ASP A 258 -13.65 11.22 -11.61
C ASP A 258 -15.03 10.88 -12.24
N GLY A 259 -16.13 11.37 -11.72
CA GLY A 259 -17.47 11.17 -12.31
C GLY A 259 -17.91 9.72 -12.49
N LYS A 260 -17.02 8.76 -12.42
CA LYS A 260 -17.31 7.32 -12.53
C LYS A 260 -17.95 6.86 -11.21
N ARG A 261 -19.16 6.33 -11.32
CA ARG A 261 -19.88 5.77 -10.17
C ARG A 261 -20.02 4.26 -10.34
N PHE A 262 -19.74 3.53 -9.27
CA PHE A 262 -20.06 2.12 -9.19
C PHE A 262 -20.94 1.92 -7.95
N LYS A 263 -22.24 1.68 -8.17
CA LYS A 263 -23.26 1.69 -7.12
C LYS A 263 -23.25 3.05 -6.39
N ASP A 264 -23.09 3.03 -5.07
CA ASP A 264 -23.05 4.25 -4.21
C ASP A 264 -21.62 4.80 -4.05
N LYS A 265 -20.70 4.40 -4.92
CA LYS A 265 -19.27 4.71 -4.77
C LYS A 265 -18.81 5.65 -5.87
N VAL A 266 -18.07 6.67 -5.47
CA VAL A 266 -17.47 7.65 -6.37
C VAL A 266 -15.95 7.48 -6.38
N TYR A 267 -15.35 7.46 -7.57
CA TYR A 267 -13.89 7.44 -7.69
C TYR A 267 -13.34 8.82 -7.42
N THR A 268 -12.37 8.90 -6.53
CA THR A 268 -11.77 10.16 -6.10
C THR A 268 -10.25 10.08 -6.23
N LYS A 269 -9.67 11.11 -6.80
CA LYS A 269 -8.22 11.31 -6.90
C LYS A 269 -7.81 12.40 -5.91
N TYR A 270 -6.78 12.13 -5.12
CA TYR A 270 -6.20 13.10 -4.20
C TYR A 270 -4.81 13.51 -4.66
N THR A 271 -4.53 14.79 -4.54
CA THR A 271 -3.20 15.36 -4.66
C THR A 271 -2.74 15.76 -3.27
N TYR A 272 -1.51 15.43 -2.89
CA TYR A 272 -0.95 15.64 -1.57
C TYR A 272 0.55 15.90 -1.65
N ASP A 273 1.12 16.55 -0.64
CA ASP A 273 2.51 16.97 -0.54
C ASP A 273 3.39 16.03 0.30
N LEU A 274 3.01 14.76 0.39
CA LEU A 274 3.75 13.77 1.16
C LEU A 274 4.99 13.26 0.42
N HIS A 275 6.07 13.04 1.16
CA HIS A 275 7.27 12.44 0.60
C HIS A 275 7.06 10.94 0.35
N SER A 276 7.48 10.47 -0.81
CA SER A 276 7.41 9.07 -1.21
C SER A 276 8.56 8.72 -2.14
N CYS A 277 9.01 7.48 -2.09
CA CYS A 277 10.06 6.93 -2.93
C CYS A 277 9.60 5.58 -3.50
N PRO A 278 10.33 4.99 -4.48
CA PRO A 278 10.10 3.61 -4.90
C PRO A 278 9.97 2.70 -3.68
N GLY A 279 8.97 1.82 -3.66
CA GLY A 279 8.63 1.01 -2.48
C GLY A 279 7.48 1.59 -1.63
N SER A 280 7.18 2.89 -1.74
CA SER A 280 5.98 3.46 -1.11
C SER A 280 4.68 3.08 -1.82
N SER A 281 4.76 2.54 -3.04
CA SER A 281 3.61 2.07 -3.82
C SER A 281 2.75 1.09 -3.03
N GLY A 282 1.44 1.31 -3.02
CA GLY A 282 0.47 0.52 -2.26
C GLY A 282 0.33 0.90 -0.78
N ALA A 283 1.13 1.84 -0.29
CA ALA A 283 1.04 2.33 1.09
C ALA A 283 -0.32 2.98 1.37
N PRO A 284 -0.88 2.80 2.57
CA PRO A 284 -2.13 3.45 2.93
C PRO A 284 -1.93 4.95 3.11
N LEU A 285 -2.79 5.73 2.48
CA LEU A 285 -2.94 7.16 2.70
C LEU A 285 -4.10 7.41 3.66
N TYR A 286 -3.81 8.04 4.78
CA TYR A 286 -4.84 8.54 5.69
C TYR A 286 -5.08 10.02 5.44
N PHE A 287 -6.34 10.41 5.26
CA PHE A 287 -6.76 11.79 5.14
C PHE A 287 -7.71 12.15 6.29
N LEU A 288 -7.36 13.18 7.05
CA LEU A 288 -8.21 13.67 8.14
C LEU A 288 -9.55 14.18 7.58
N GLY A 289 -10.62 13.92 8.31
CA GLY A 289 -11.99 14.33 7.91
C GLY A 289 -12.66 13.41 6.88
N LYS A 290 -11.97 12.35 6.41
CA LYS A 290 -12.59 11.36 5.53
C LYS A 290 -13.15 10.19 6.33
N LYS A 291 -14.44 9.88 6.07
CA LYS A 291 -15.21 8.91 6.88
C LYS A 291 -14.82 7.46 6.60
N ASP A 292 -14.40 7.15 5.39
CA ASP A 292 -14.15 5.77 4.97
C ASP A 292 -12.72 5.31 5.27
N VAL A 293 -12.58 4.58 6.38
CA VAL A 293 -11.30 3.97 6.81
C VAL A 293 -10.99 2.67 6.10
N TRP A 294 -11.98 2.03 5.52
CA TRP A 294 -11.82 0.72 4.91
C TRP A 294 -11.06 0.80 3.59
N SER A 295 -11.23 1.90 2.91
CA SER A 295 -10.61 2.22 1.65
C SER A 295 -9.57 3.31 1.80
N LEU A 296 -8.66 3.19 2.80
CA LEU A 296 -7.45 3.97 2.74
C LEU A 296 -6.83 3.77 1.36
N HIS A 297 -6.67 4.88 0.67
CA HIS A 297 -6.24 4.88 -0.70
C HIS A 297 -4.81 4.34 -0.79
N PRO A 298 -4.54 3.33 -1.60
CA PRO A 298 -3.16 2.94 -1.84
C PRO A 298 -2.45 4.07 -2.59
N HIS A 299 -1.27 4.45 -2.12
CA HIS A 299 -0.38 5.34 -2.85
C HIS A 299 -0.02 4.70 -4.19
N SER A 300 -0.27 5.40 -5.28
CA SER A 300 -0.03 4.89 -6.62
C SER A 300 1.25 5.46 -7.23
N CYS A 301 1.37 6.76 -7.35
CA CYS A 301 2.52 7.39 -8.00
C CYS A 301 2.84 8.77 -7.44
N SER A 302 4.03 9.26 -7.82
CA SER A 302 4.47 10.63 -7.61
C SER A 302 4.64 11.31 -8.94
N THR A 303 4.19 12.56 -9.06
CA THR A 303 4.47 13.42 -10.20
C THR A 303 5.43 14.53 -9.79
N SER A 304 6.44 14.82 -10.60
CA SER A 304 7.23 16.03 -10.46
C SER A 304 6.56 17.12 -11.28
N ASN A 305 6.03 18.14 -10.66
CA ASN A 305 5.69 19.36 -11.37
C ASN A 305 7.00 20.05 -11.78
N GLY A 306 7.21 20.28 -13.08
CA GLY A 306 8.47 20.76 -13.67
C GLY A 306 8.93 22.16 -13.25
N ASN A 307 8.27 22.84 -12.32
CA ASN A 307 8.68 24.12 -11.75
C ASN A 307 8.70 24.01 -10.22
N ALA A 308 9.90 24.08 -9.68
CA ALA A 308 10.20 24.25 -8.26
C ALA A 308 9.83 23.08 -7.33
N GLY A 309 10.56 21.99 -7.39
CA GLY A 309 10.90 21.18 -6.21
C GLY A 309 9.78 20.47 -5.41
N ASN A 310 8.53 20.78 -5.67
CA ASN A 310 7.40 20.18 -4.97
C ASN A 310 6.94 18.92 -5.70
N ILE A 311 7.24 17.78 -5.11
CA ILE A 311 6.75 16.50 -5.60
C ILE A 311 5.31 16.37 -5.14
N VAL A 312 4.40 16.39 -6.09
CA VAL A 312 3.00 16.10 -5.85
C VAL A 312 2.79 14.62 -6.08
N SER A 313 2.49 13.89 -5.03
CA SER A 313 2.09 12.49 -5.12
C SER A 313 0.59 12.42 -5.40
N THR A 314 0.20 11.62 -6.38
CA THR A 314 -1.20 11.45 -6.76
C THR A 314 -1.63 10.05 -6.35
N GLY A 315 -2.56 9.95 -5.43
CA GLY A 315 -3.18 8.69 -5.05
C GLY A 315 -4.54 8.55 -5.73
N HIS A 316 -4.82 7.37 -6.28
CA HIS A 316 -6.17 7.05 -6.74
C HIS A 316 -6.94 6.41 -5.60
N SER A 317 -8.06 7.01 -5.23
CA SER A 317 -8.97 6.42 -4.29
C SER A 317 -10.14 5.78 -5.01
N SER A 318 -10.42 4.55 -4.68
CA SER A 318 -11.74 4.03 -4.93
C SER A 318 -12.62 4.39 -3.73
N THR A 319 -13.64 5.19 -3.93
CA THR A 319 -14.82 5.26 -3.09
C THR A 319 -14.81 6.18 -1.87
N GLU A 320 -15.30 7.39 -2.04
CA GLU A 320 -16.05 8.05 -0.99
C GLU A 320 -17.51 7.58 -1.04
N TRP A 321 -18.05 7.20 0.12
CA TRP A 321 -19.49 7.06 0.27
C TRP A 321 -20.06 8.48 0.33
N GLY A 322 -20.41 9.04 -0.84
CA GLY A 322 -21.17 10.28 -0.89
C GLY A 322 -22.65 9.96 -0.73
N LYS A 323 -23.26 10.40 0.36
CA LYS A 323 -24.67 10.78 0.28
C LYS A 323 -24.73 12.04 -0.57
N VAL A 324 -25.31 11.94 -1.75
CA VAL A 324 -25.87 13.08 -2.45
C VAL A 324 -27.24 13.35 -1.88
#